data_6c34a0df4fbdbb39515a0ec277dd04db
#
_entry.id   6c34a0df4fbdbb39515a0ec277dd04db
#
_cell.length_a   1.000
_cell.length_b   1.000
_cell.length_c   1.000
_cell.angle_alpha   90.00
_cell.angle_beta   90.00
_cell.angle_gamma   90.00
#
_symmetry.space_group_name_H-M   'P 1'
#
loop_
_entity.id
_entity.type
_entity.pdbx_description
1 polymer ?
#
loop_
_entity_poly.entity_id
_entity_poly.type
_entity_poly.pdbx_seq_one_letter_code
_entity_poly.pdbx_strand_id
1 'polypeptide(L)'
;IIKYIYDIAGANAMILPTVYSPLQMLIQSVGDKTVIAYAKTEPERVKKALEYFTKALIGYVKACKKIGVDGFYTPTQGGEIKFYEVPGFFETFVKPYDIRVMQECNTQTQFNILHICDYEGKYDDLTRFVSYPGQIINAPCEVADQPFSLQACEQLFKRPAMGGLYRKGAILKGSSDEIAKEIYELKKTLKGKRFILGADCTILPQTPMDNIRTAIKTSHHTCNIE
;
A
#
# COMPACT_ATOMS: atom_id res chain seq x y z
N ILE A 1 8.67 12.89 -15.49
CA ILE A 1 7.32 13.04 -14.91
C ILE A 1 7.44 13.50 -13.45
N ILE A 2 8.11 12.78 -12.53
CA ILE A 2 8.16 13.12 -11.10
C ILE A 2 8.74 14.52 -10.87
N LYS A 3 9.87 14.85 -11.53
CA LYS A 3 10.41 16.21 -11.43
C LYS A 3 9.42 17.28 -11.90
N TYR A 4 8.71 17.04 -12.98
CA TYR A 4 7.69 17.95 -13.49
C TYR A 4 6.54 18.15 -12.50
N ILE A 5 6.05 17.08 -11.87
CA ILE A 5 5.03 17.15 -10.81
C ILE A 5 5.57 17.92 -9.60
N TYR A 6 6.80 17.64 -9.19
CA TYR A 6 7.46 18.31 -8.08
C TYR A 6 7.60 19.82 -8.33
N ASP A 7 8.01 20.20 -9.54
CA ASP A 7 8.17 21.61 -9.91
C ASP A 7 6.83 22.38 -9.92
N ILE A 8 5.71 21.70 -10.24
CA ILE A 8 4.37 22.32 -10.25
C ILE A 8 3.71 22.30 -8.87
N ALA A 9 3.73 21.16 -8.19
CA ALA A 9 3.07 21.00 -6.89
C ALA A 9 3.86 21.71 -5.78
N GLY A 10 5.18 21.74 -5.89
CA GLY A 10 6.08 22.47 -5.03
C GLY A 10 5.78 22.25 -3.54
N ALA A 11 5.81 23.37 -2.77
CA ALA A 11 5.53 23.34 -1.34
C ALA A 11 4.04 23.14 -0.97
N ASN A 12 3.14 23.00 -1.95
CA ASN A 12 1.70 22.94 -1.70
C ASN A 12 1.17 21.49 -1.59
N ALA A 13 1.97 20.48 -1.91
CA ALA A 13 1.56 19.08 -1.85
C ALA A 13 2.75 18.17 -1.51
N MET A 14 2.48 17.13 -0.75
CA MET A 14 3.45 16.05 -0.52
C MET A 14 3.55 15.15 -1.76
N ILE A 15 4.77 14.89 -2.20
CA ILE A 15 5.05 14.05 -3.37
C ILE A 15 5.57 12.70 -2.90
N LEU A 16 4.75 11.66 -3.06
CA LEU A 16 5.04 10.30 -2.65
C LEU A 16 5.00 9.36 -3.87
N PRO A 17 6.10 9.22 -4.63
CA PRO A 17 6.13 8.27 -5.73
C PRO A 17 5.84 6.84 -5.26
N THR A 18 5.09 6.09 -6.08
CA THR A 18 4.89 4.66 -5.84
C THR A 18 6.13 3.88 -6.26
N VAL A 19 6.62 3.03 -5.37
CA VAL A 19 7.73 2.10 -5.62
C VAL A 19 7.23 0.69 -5.44
N TYR A 20 6.93 0.02 -6.52
CA TYR A 20 6.47 -1.36 -6.49
C TYR A 20 7.53 -2.31 -5.89
N SER A 21 7.07 -3.44 -5.34
CA SER A 21 7.98 -4.46 -4.85
C SER A 21 8.68 -5.20 -6.00
N PRO A 22 9.89 -5.75 -5.78
CA PRO A 22 10.59 -6.55 -6.80
C PRO A 22 9.76 -7.73 -7.31
N LEU A 23 9.02 -8.40 -6.42
CA LEU A 23 8.12 -9.49 -6.80
C LEU A 23 6.99 -8.97 -7.70
N GLN A 24 6.37 -7.84 -7.38
CA GLN A 24 5.28 -7.29 -8.18
C GLN A 24 5.76 -6.90 -9.59
N MET A 25 6.96 -6.34 -9.72
CA MET A 25 7.58 -6.05 -11.02
C MET A 25 7.79 -7.34 -11.83
N LEU A 26 8.25 -8.40 -11.18
CA LEU A 26 8.42 -9.70 -11.83
C LEU A 26 7.07 -10.29 -12.27
N ILE A 27 6.05 -10.27 -11.39
CA ILE A 27 4.70 -10.76 -11.71
C ILE A 27 4.09 -9.98 -12.86
N GLN A 28 4.23 -8.65 -12.89
CA GLN A 28 3.75 -7.84 -14.02
C GLN A 28 4.45 -8.17 -15.34
N SER A 29 5.68 -8.66 -15.27
CA SER A 29 6.46 -9.01 -16.47
C SER A 29 6.12 -10.38 -17.04
N VAL A 30 5.83 -11.39 -16.19
CA VAL A 30 5.70 -12.79 -16.63
C VAL A 30 4.47 -13.52 -16.09
N GLY A 31 3.68 -12.88 -15.24
CA GLY A 31 2.50 -13.46 -14.56
C GLY A 31 2.85 -14.27 -13.31
N ASP A 32 1.92 -14.29 -12.36
CA ASP A 32 2.09 -14.94 -11.05
C ASP A 32 2.24 -16.47 -11.19
N LYS A 33 1.46 -17.11 -12.06
CA LYS A 33 1.55 -18.54 -12.32
C LYS A 33 2.93 -18.97 -12.82
N THR A 34 3.54 -18.15 -13.67
CA THR A 34 4.90 -18.37 -14.16
C THR A 34 5.91 -18.27 -13.04
N VAL A 35 5.79 -17.22 -12.21
CA VAL A 35 6.68 -17.03 -11.05
C VAL A 35 6.58 -18.22 -10.08
N ILE A 36 5.37 -18.65 -9.76
CA ILE A 36 5.13 -19.80 -8.87
C ILE A 36 5.72 -21.09 -9.46
N ALA A 37 5.52 -21.35 -10.75
CA ALA A 37 6.08 -22.51 -11.40
C ALA A 37 7.62 -22.54 -11.35
N TYR A 38 8.26 -21.42 -11.69
CA TYR A 38 9.72 -21.30 -11.62
C TYR A 38 10.25 -21.30 -10.18
N ALA A 39 9.52 -20.78 -9.21
CA ALA A 39 9.89 -20.87 -7.80
C ALA A 39 10.01 -22.33 -7.32
N LYS A 40 9.19 -23.24 -7.89
CA LYS A 40 9.24 -24.68 -7.60
C LYS A 40 10.37 -25.39 -8.34
N THR A 41 10.64 -25.05 -9.60
CA THR A 41 11.52 -25.82 -10.49
C THR A 41 12.89 -25.20 -10.69
N GLU A 42 12.98 -23.87 -10.70
CA GLU A 42 14.20 -23.10 -10.97
C GLU A 42 14.35 -21.90 -10.02
N PRO A 43 14.41 -22.11 -8.68
CA PRO A 43 14.37 -21.01 -7.69
C PRO A 43 15.49 -19.99 -7.86
N GLU A 44 16.67 -20.41 -8.29
CA GLU A 44 17.81 -19.50 -8.51
C GLU A 44 17.56 -18.53 -9.68
N ARG A 45 16.78 -18.93 -10.67
CA ARG A 45 16.38 -18.07 -11.77
C ARG A 45 15.44 -16.97 -11.31
N VAL A 46 14.48 -17.32 -10.43
CA VAL A 46 13.58 -16.34 -9.79
C VAL A 46 14.36 -15.35 -8.93
N LYS A 47 15.27 -15.84 -8.08
CA LYS A 47 16.14 -14.98 -7.24
C LYS A 47 16.96 -14.02 -8.08
N LYS A 48 17.54 -14.48 -9.19
CA LYS A 48 18.32 -13.64 -10.10
C LYS A 48 17.46 -12.53 -10.71
N ALA A 49 16.23 -12.83 -11.14
CA ALA A 49 15.31 -11.83 -11.65
C ALA A 49 14.93 -10.80 -10.60
N LEU A 50 14.60 -11.24 -9.37
CA LEU A 50 14.28 -10.36 -8.25
C LEU A 50 15.46 -9.44 -7.91
N GLU A 51 16.69 -9.94 -7.99
CA GLU A 51 17.89 -9.13 -7.74
C GLU A 51 18.04 -8.00 -8.78
N TYR A 52 17.74 -8.25 -10.04
CA TYR A 52 17.73 -7.20 -11.09
C TYR A 52 16.68 -6.12 -10.80
N PHE A 53 15.45 -6.51 -10.48
CA PHE A 53 14.40 -5.54 -10.13
C PHE A 53 14.76 -4.76 -8.87
N THR A 54 15.30 -5.42 -7.85
CA THR A 54 15.74 -4.76 -6.62
C THR A 54 16.77 -3.66 -6.90
N LYS A 55 17.79 -3.94 -7.69
CA LYS A 55 18.82 -2.95 -8.08
C LYS A 55 18.23 -1.80 -8.86
N ALA A 56 17.35 -2.08 -9.82
CA ALA A 56 16.70 -1.06 -10.64
C ALA A 56 15.81 -0.14 -9.77
N LEU A 57 15.01 -0.72 -8.87
CA LEU A 57 14.13 0.04 -7.96
C LEU A 57 14.93 0.90 -6.98
N ILE A 58 16.03 0.39 -6.42
CA ILE A 58 16.94 1.20 -5.59
C ILE A 58 17.51 2.38 -6.39
N GLY A 59 17.88 2.17 -7.65
CA GLY A 59 18.33 3.25 -8.54
C GLY A 59 17.25 4.31 -8.77
N TYR A 60 16.00 3.88 -8.99
CA TYR A 60 14.83 4.75 -9.11
C TYR A 60 14.58 5.56 -7.84
N VAL A 61 14.58 4.92 -6.67
CA VAL A 61 14.42 5.58 -5.38
C VAL A 61 15.48 6.67 -5.17
N LYS A 62 16.75 6.36 -5.45
CA LYS A 62 17.84 7.34 -5.36
C LYS A 62 17.64 8.53 -6.30
N ALA A 63 17.14 8.29 -7.51
CA ALA A 63 16.82 9.36 -8.46
C ALA A 63 15.66 10.24 -7.95
N CYS A 64 14.61 9.65 -7.39
CA CYS A 64 13.50 10.39 -6.79
C CYS A 64 13.95 11.25 -5.59
N LYS A 65 14.79 10.70 -4.71
CA LYS A 65 15.35 11.46 -3.58
C LYS A 65 16.15 12.69 -4.02
N LYS A 66 16.90 12.59 -5.13
CA LYS A 66 17.62 13.75 -5.69
C LYS A 66 16.68 14.86 -6.21
N ILE A 67 15.44 14.53 -6.54
CA ILE A 67 14.42 15.51 -6.93
C ILE A 67 13.88 16.25 -5.68
N GLY A 68 13.92 15.62 -4.50
CA GLY A 68 13.44 16.20 -3.24
C GLY A 68 12.06 15.71 -2.82
N VAL A 69 11.64 14.50 -3.25
CA VAL A 69 10.36 13.92 -2.84
C VAL A 69 10.27 13.74 -1.32
N ASP A 70 9.06 13.85 -0.77
CA ASP A 70 8.83 13.83 0.68
C ASP A 70 8.91 12.42 1.29
N GLY A 71 8.64 11.41 0.46
CA GLY A 71 8.65 10.01 0.85
C GLY A 71 8.22 9.11 -0.27
N PHE A 72 7.75 7.90 0.08
CA PHE A 72 7.34 6.90 -0.88
C PHE A 72 6.10 6.14 -0.43
N TYR A 73 5.31 5.73 -1.42
CA TYR A 73 4.25 4.74 -1.25
C TYR A 73 4.77 3.40 -1.75
N THR A 74 4.95 2.43 -0.85
CA THR A 74 5.65 1.16 -1.13
C THR A 74 4.68 -0.03 -1.02
N PRO A 75 4.00 -0.42 -2.11
CA PRO A 75 3.19 -1.63 -2.12
C PRO A 75 4.05 -2.89 -2.09
N THR A 76 3.59 -3.88 -1.32
CA THR A 76 4.14 -5.24 -1.27
C THR A 76 3.05 -6.28 -1.52
N GLN A 77 3.47 -7.41 -2.05
CA GLN A 77 2.66 -8.62 -2.32
C GLN A 77 3.49 -9.85 -1.98
N GLY A 78 2.93 -11.05 -2.22
CA GLY A 78 3.64 -12.33 -2.05
C GLY A 78 3.40 -13.01 -0.70
N GLY A 79 2.60 -12.38 0.16
CA GLY A 79 2.09 -13.00 1.39
C GLY A 79 0.68 -13.58 1.27
N GLU A 80 0.07 -13.48 0.08
CA GLU A 80 -1.28 -13.98 -0.19
C GLU A 80 -1.33 -15.50 -0.19
N ILE A 81 -2.49 -16.05 0.14
CA ILE A 81 -2.75 -17.51 0.25
C ILE A 81 -2.30 -18.27 -1.01
N LYS A 82 -2.44 -17.67 -2.21
CA LYS A 82 -2.03 -18.29 -3.47
C LYS A 82 -0.55 -18.68 -3.55
N PHE A 83 0.31 -18.05 -2.77
CA PHE A 83 1.75 -18.36 -2.75
C PHE A 83 2.13 -19.49 -1.76
N TYR A 84 1.17 -19.96 -0.94
CA TYR A 84 1.43 -21.02 0.04
C TYR A 84 1.73 -22.37 -0.59
N GLU A 85 1.39 -22.55 -1.87
CA GLU A 85 1.75 -23.76 -2.62
C GLU A 85 3.28 -23.93 -2.83
N VAL A 86 4.08 -22.88 -2.53
CA VAL A 86 5.54 -22.94 -2.49
C VAL A 86 5.99 -22.71 -1.06
N PRO A 87 6.41 -23.75 -0.33
CA PRO A 87 6.86 -23.61 1.06
C PRO A 87 7.97 -22.57 1.19
N GLY A 88 7.83 -21.64 2.14
CA GLY A 88 8.81 -20.59 2.38
C GLY A 88 8.90 -19.51 1.29
N PHE A 89 7.90 -19.40 0.41
CA PHE A 89 7.90 -18.44 -0.69
C PHE A 89 8.18 -17.02 -0.21
N PHE A 90 7.45 -16.57 0.81
CA PHE A 90 7.58 -15.21 1.33
C PHE A 90 9.00 -14.91 1.84
N GLU A 91 9.56 -15.79 2.65
CA GLU A 91 10.89 -15.61 3.23
C GLU A 91 12.01 -15.72 2.19
N THR A 92 11.79 -16.47 1.11
CA THR A 92 12.79 -16.73 0.08
C THR A 92 12.75 -15.71 -1.06
N PHE A 93 11.56 -15.34 -1.53
CA PHE A 93 11.39 -14.59 -2.78
C PHE A 93 10.78 -13.19 -2.59
N VAL A 94 10.31 -12.85 -1.38
CA VAL A 94 9.65 -11.56 -1.13
C VAL A 94 10.47 -10.71 -0.17
N LYS A 95 10.47 -11.09 1.09
CA LYS A 95 11.01 -10.31 2.19
C LYS A 95 12.45 -9.81 2.00
N PRO A 96 13.41 -10.62 1.54
CA PRO A 96 14.81 -10.16 1.42
C PRO A 96 14.98 -9.05 0.37
N TYR A 97 14.16 -9.04 -0.64
CA TYR A 97 14.21 -8.07 -1.74
C TYR A 97 13.43 -6.80 -1.39
N ASP A 98 12.25 -6.95 -0.83
CA ASP A 98 11.39 -5.84 -0.39
C ASP A 98 12.08 -4.98 0.66
N ILE A 99 12.65 -5.62 1.70
CA ILE A 99 13.31 -4.92 2.80
C ILE A 99 14.43 -4.01 2.28
N ARG A 100 15.21 -4.47 1.32
CA ARG A 100 16.32 -3.67 0.74
C ARG A 100 15.81 -2.43 0.01
N VAL A 101 14.76 -2.55 -0.79
CA VAL A 101 14.14 -1.40 -1.48
C VAL A 101 13.50 -0.45 -0.48
N MET A 102 12.74 -0.97 0.48
CA MET A 102 12.04 -0.17 1.47
C MET A 102 12.98 0.52 2.46
N GLN A 103 14.10 -0.12 2.83
CA GLN A 103 15.15 0.53 3.61
C GLN A 103 15.74 1.72 2.86
N GLU A 104 16.02 1.57 1.55
CA GLU A 104 16.48 2.69 0.74
C GLU A 104 15.42 3.81 0.69
N CYS A 105 14.11 3.47 0.54
CA CYS A 105 13.04 4.47 0.60
C CYS A 105 13.05 5.24 1.94
N ASN A 106 13.29 4.55 3.06
CA ASN A 106 13.24 5.15 4.39
C ASN A 106 14.53 5.91 4.79
N THR A 107 15.57 5.86 3.96
CA THR A 107 16.79 6.63 4.18
C THR A 107 16.58 8.05 3.68
N GLN A 108 16.73 9.05 4.55
CA GLN A 108 16.62 10.50 4.23
C GLN A 108 15.22 10.99 3.83
N THR A 109 14.17 10.17 3.96
CA THR A 109 12.78 10.59 3.79
C THR A 109 11.99 10.27 5.04
N GLN A 110 10.96 11.07 5.35
CA GLN A 110 10.25 10.98 6.63
C GLN A 110 8.80 10.54 6.50
N PHE A 111 8.27 10.45 5.28
CA PHE A 111 6.86 10.13 5.07
C PHE A 111 6.70 8.94 4.12
N ASN A 112 6.92 7.73 4.65
CA ASN A 112 6.82 6.51 3.85
C ASN A 112 5.62 5.67 4.29
N ILE A 113 4.84 5.24 3.32
CA ILE A 113 3.66 4.41 3.52
C ILE A 113 3.98 3.00 3.05
N LEU A 114 3.92 2.03 3.97
CA LEU A 114 3.88 0.62 3.61
C LEU A 114 2.45 0.25 3.23
N HIS A 115 2.25 -0.22 2.01
CA HIS A 115 0.97 -0.73 1.55
C HIS A 115 1.03 -2.24 1.36
N ILE A 116 0.19 -2.99 2.09
CA ILE A 116 0.01 -4.42 1.86
C ILE A 116 -1.13 -4.56 0.85
N CYS A 117 -0.77 -4.95 -0.36
CA CYS A 117 -1.67 -4.91 -1.52
C CYS A 117 -2.45 -6.22 -1.66
N ASP A 118 -3.78 -6.16 -1.55
CA ASP A 118 -4.70 -7.28 -1.74
C ASP A 118 -5.41 -7.27 -3.12
N TYR A 119 -4.87 -6.49 -4.08
CA TYR A 119 -5.53 -6.31 -5.37
C TYR A 119 -5.74 -7.64 -6.12
N GLU A 120 -4.74 -8.52 -6.06
CA GLU A 120 -4.70 -9.81 -6.79
C GLU A 120 -4.88 -11.04 -5.90
N GLY A 121 -5.06 -10.87 -4.59
CA GLY A 121 -5.18 -12.01 -3.69
C GLY A 121 -5.54 -11.66 -2.26
N LYS A 122 -5.96 -12.69 -1.51
CA LYS A 122 -6.38 -12.58 -0.11
C LYS A 122 -5.24 -12.95 0.84
N TYR A 123 -5.27 -12.36 2.01
CA TYR A 123 -4.38 -12.67 3.14
C TYR A 123 -5.17 -13.36 4.26
N ASP A 124 -4.56 -14.33 4.91
CA ASP A 124 -5.01 -14.92 6.17
C ASP A 124 -4.24 -14.38 7.37
N ASP A 125 -3.04 -13.80 7.14
CA ASP A 125 -2.19 -13.22 8.18
C ASP A 125 -1.36 -12.06 7.64
N LEU A 126 -1.26 -10.99 8.43
CA LEU A 126 -0.42 -9.82 8.13
C LEU A 126 0.79 -9.69 9.06
N THR A 127 0.96 -10.58 10.03
CA THR A 127 2.05 -10.49 11.04
C THR A 127 3.44 -10.50 10.41
N ARG A 128 3.61 -11.18 9.28
CA ARG A 128 4.86 -11.25 8.53
C ARG A 128 5.38 -9.90 8.03
N PHE A 129 4.49 -8.90 7.93
CA PHE A 129 4.83 -7.55 7.50
C PHE A 129 5.12 -6.57 8.65
N VAL A 130 4.94 -6.96 9.92
CA VAL A 130 5.10 -6.06 11.07
C VAL A 130 6.49 -5.43 11.13
N SER A 131 7.52 -6.18 10.72
CA SER A 131 8.92 -5.71 10.71
C SER A 131 9.30 -4.87 9.48
N TYR A 132 8.39 -4.70 8.51
CA TYR A 132 8.67 -3.93 7.30
C TYR A 132 8.83 -2.43 7.59
N PRO A 133 9.74 -1.73 6.90
CA PRO A 133 9.90 -0.29 7.05
C PRO A 133 8.66 0.50 6.60
N GLY A 134 8.52 1.70 7.12
CA GLY A 134 7.44 2.65 6.79
C GLY A 134 6.87 3.28 8.05
N GLN A 135 6.55 4.56 8.01
CA GLN A 135 5.99 5.31 9.14
C GLN A 135 4.48 5.14 9.25
N ILE A 136 3.83 4.84 8.14
CA ILE A 136 2.38 4.68 8.02
C ILE A 136 2.10 3.34 7.37
N ILE A 137 1.01 2.70 7.78
CA ILE A 137 0.56 1.42 7.21
C ILE A 137 -0.77 1.60 6.48
N ASN A 138 -0.83 1.08 5.25
CA ASN A 138 -2.06 0.91 4.50
C ASN A 138 -2.25 -0.59 4.23
N ALA A 139 -3.29 -1.17 4.78
CA ALA A 139 -3.54 -2.62 4.76
C ALA A 139 -4.94 -2.93 4.22
N PRO A 140 -5.20 -4.17 3.78
CA PRO A 140 -6.53 -4.64 3.42
C PRO A 140 -7.55 -4.39 4.54
N CYS A 141 -8.80 -4.15 4.17
CA CYS A 141 -9.90 -4.05 5.13
C CYS A 141 -10.51 -5.43 5.51
N GLU A 142 -9.98 -6.50 4.92
CA GLU A 142 -10.40 -7.88 5.19
C GLU A 142 -9.16 -8.79 5.27
N VAL A 143 -9.07 -9.61 6.33
CA VAL A 143 -8.01 -10.60 6.55
C VAL A 143 -8.64 -11.87 7.07
N ALA A 144 -8.28 -13.02 6.53
CA ALA A 144 -8.90 -14.33 6.87
C ALA A 144 -10.44 -14.31 6.74
N ASP A 145 -10.96 -13.64 5.69
CA ASP A 145 -12.38 -13.44 5.43
C ASP A 145 -13.13 -12.74 6.59
N GLN A 146 -12.42 -11.97 7.40
CA GLN A 146 -12.98 -11.17 8.49
C GLN A 146 -12.62 -9.69 8.33
N PRO A 147 -13.50 -8.76 8.76
CA PRO A 147 -13.22 -7.34 8.73
C PRO A 147 -11.94 -7.00 9.52
N PHE A 148 -11.04 -6.25 8.90
CA PHE A 148 -9.81 -5.76 9.51
C PHE A 148 -9.83 -4.25 9.58
N SER A 149 -10.22 -3.71 10.74
CA SER A 149 -10.40 -2.28 10.94
C SER A 149 -9.08 -1.51 11.01
N LEU A 150 -9.12 -0.17 10.80
CA LEU A 150 -7.96 0.69 11.01
C LEU A 150 -7.42 0.62 12.44
N GLN A 151 -8.27 0.40 13.44
CA GLN A 151 -7.83 0.19 14.83
C GLN A 151 -7.05 -1.11 14.98
N ALA A 152 -7.52 -2.20 14.39
CA ALA A 152 -6.81 -3.48 14.39
C ALA A 152 -5.47 -3.35 13.67
N CYS A 153 -5.44 -2.62 12.55
CA CYS A 153 -4.24 -2.32 11.80
C CYS A 153 -3.23 -1.53 12.65
N GLU A 154 -3.66 -0.42 13.30
CA GLU A 154 -2.81 0.36 14.22
C GLU A 154 -2.28 -0.51 15.37
N GLN A 155 -3.13 -1.36 15.94
CA GLN A 155 -2.74 -2.24 17.05
C GLN A 155 -1.70 -3.28 16.63
N LEU A 156 -1.86 -3.90 15.46
CA LEU A 156 -0.93 -4.90 14.94
C LEU A 156 0.43 -4.27 14.60
N PHE A 157 0.41 -3.18 13.86
CA PHE A 157 1.64 -2.57 13.32
C PHE A 157 2.29 -1.55 14.24
N LYS A 158 1.60 -1.07 15.29
CA LYS A 158 2.04 -0.01 16.21
C LYS A 158 2.42 1.28 15.48
N ARG A 159 1.73 1.61 14.40
CA ARG A 159 1.94 2.77 13.52
C ARG A 159 0.60 3.39 13.12
N PRO A 160 0.56 4.70 12.79
CA PRO A 160 -0.63 5.31 12.19
C PRO A 160 -1.08 4.55 10.95
N ALA A 161 -2.39 4.34 10.83
CA ALA A 161 -2.98 3.64 9.69
C ALA A 161 -3.54 4.62 8.66
N MET A 162 -3.43 4.26 7.39
CA MET A 162 -4.11 4.88 6.26
C MET A 162 -5.16 3.91 5.72
N GLY A 163 -6.38 4.40 5.43
CA GLY A 163 -7.45 3.57 4.90
C GLY A 163 -8.81 4.06 5.35
N GLY A 164 -9.73 3.12 5.53
CA GLY A 164 -11.08 3.36 6.04
C GLY A 164 -12.16 3.36 4.98
N LEU A 165 -11.82 3.53 3.70
CA LEU A 165 -12.76 3.42 2.59
C LEU A 165 -12.51 2.09 1.85
N TYR A 166 -13.52 1.23 1.84
CA TYR A 166 -13.46 0.01 1.04
C TYR A 166 -13.62 0.35 -0.44
N ARG A 167 -12.59 0.09 -1.25
CA ARG A 167 -12.55 0.46 -2.69
C ARG A 167 -13.72 -0.08 -3.52
N LYS A 168 -14.39 -1.15 -3.07
CA LYS A 168 -15.58 -1.75 -3.70
C LYS A 168 -16.88 -1.38 -2.99
N GLY A 169 -16.81 -0.56 -1.93
CA GLY A 169 -17.93 -0.11 -1.09
C GLY A 169 -18.63 1.14 -1.60
N ALA A 170 -19.06 1.99 -0.68
CA ALA A 170 -19.80 3.20 -1.00
C ALA A 170 -19.04 4.15 -1.93
N ILE A 171 -17.73 4.25 -1.80
CA ILE A 171 -16.89 5.08 -2.70
C ILE A 171 -17.07 4.71 -4.17
N LEU A 172 -17.32 3.43 -4.49
CA LEU A 172 -17.53 2.96 -5.86
C LEU A 172 -18.98 3.08 -6.32
N LYS A 173 -19.94 2.73 -5.46
CA LYS A 173 -21.33 2.48 -5.87
C LYS A 173 -22.36 3.30 -5.11
N GLY A 174 -21.95 3.95 -4.02
CA GLY A 174 -22.86 4.67 -3.12
C GLY A 174 -23.17 6.08 -3.58
N SER A 175 -24.18 6.65 -2.96
CA SER A 175 -24.53 8.07 -3.04
C SER A 175 -23.56 8.93 -2.20
N SER A 176 -23.60 10.23 -2.42
CA SER A 176 -22.85 11.20 -1.61
C SER A 176 -23.17 11.10 -0.11
N ASP A 177 -24.46 10.85 0.23
CA ASP A 177 -24.89 10.73 1.62
C ASP A 177 -24.36 9.46 2.29
N GLU A 178 -24.34 8.33 1.56
CA GLU A 178 -23.76 7.08 2.06
C GLU A 178 -22.25 7.20 2.29
N ILE A 179 -21.53 7.84 1.38
CA ILE A 179 -20.09 8.11 1.52
C ILE A 179 -19.83 9.02 2.73
N ALA A 180 -20.63 10.10 2.86
CA ALA A 180 -20.48 11.03 3.98
C ALA A 180 -20.75 10.32 5.31
N LYS A 181 -21.80 9.51 5.39
CA LYS A 181 -22.13 8.71 6.58
C LYS A 181 -21.00 7.76 6.96
N GLU A 182 -20.46 7.00 6.00
CA GLU A 182 -19.34 6.10 6.24
C GLU A 182 -18.13 6.83 6.84
N ILE A 183 -17.79 8.00 6.31
CA ILE A 183 -16.68 8.82 6.79
C ILE A 183 -16.95 9.39 8.19
N TYR A 184 -18.18 9.83 8.47
CA TYR A 184 -18.52 10.33 9.81
C TYR A 184 -18.46 9.25 10.86
N GLU A 185 -18.96 8.04 10.59
CA GLU A 185 -18.86 6.91 11.50
C GLU A 185 -17.40 6.51 11.72
N LEU A 186 -16.59 6.51 10.67
CA LEU A 186 -15.16 6.25 10.77
C LEU A 186 -14.47 7.28 11.68
N LYS A 187 -14.71 8.59 11.46
CA LYS A 187 -14.14 9.66 12.28
C LYS A 187 -14.56 9.57 13.74
N LYS A 188 -15.82 9.20 13.99
CA LYS A 188 -16.34 8.98 15.34
C LYS A 188 -15.63 7.80 16.04
N THR A 189 -15.47 6.70 15.32
CA THR A 189 -14.80 5.48 15.82
C THR A 189 -13.33 5.74 16.12
N LEU A 190 -12.68 6.59 15.33
CA LEU A 190 -11.24 6.91 15.43
C LEU A 190 -10.97 8.23 16.19
N LYS A 191 -11.96 8.76 16.94
CA LYS A 191 -11.79 10.01 17.71
C LYS A 191 -10.55 9.92 18.62
N GLY A 192 -9.66 10.90 18.50
CA GLY A 192 -8.39 10.94 19.25
C GLY A 192 -7.27 10.05 18.69
N LYS A 193 -7.51 9.32 17.62
CA LYS A 193 -6.49 8.52 16.92
C LYS A 193 -5.92 9.28 15.72
N ARG A 194 -4.65 8.99 15.39
CA ARG A 194 -4.00 9.51 14.18
C ARG A 194 -4.22 8.53 13.04
N PHE A 195 -4.90 8.95 11.99
CA PHE A 195 -5.09 8.17 10.77
C PHE A 195 -5.13 9.08 9.54
N ILE A 196 -4.95 8.50 8.38
CA ILE A 196 -5.12 9.16 7.09
C ILE A 196 -6.30 8.47 6.39
N LEU A 197 -7.33 9.27 6.02
CA LEU A 197 -8.43 8.73 5.21
C LEU A 197 -7.89 8.34 3.84
N GLY A 198 -8.17 7.12 3.41
CA GLY A 198 -7.78 6.57 2.13
C GLY A 198 -8.58 5.33 1.79
N ALA A 199 -8.39 4.79 0.60
CA ALA A 199 -8.90 3.48 0.24
C ALA A 199 -8.00 2.37 0.84
N ASP A 200 -8.58 1.19 1.02
CA ASP A 200 -7.86 -0.03 1.42
C ASP A 200 -6.79 -0.45 0.40
N CYS A 201 -7.06 -0.22 -0.88
CA CYS A 201 -6.15 -0.48 -1.99
C CYS A 201 -6.46 0.46 -3.16
N THR A 202 -5.96 0.17 -4.37
CA THR A 202 -6.17 0.97 -5.58
C THR A 202 -7.66 1.21 -5.85
N ILE A 203 -8.05 2.47 -5.95
CA ILE A 203 -9.39 2.88 -6.36
C ILE A 203 -9.64 2.39 -7.79
N LEU A 204 -10.80 1.76 -8.01
CA LEU A 204 -11.14 1.17 -9.30
C LEU A 204 -11.37 2.24 -10.36
N PRO A 205 -10.97 2.01 -11.63
CA PRO A 205 -11.11 3.00 -12.70
C PRO A 205 -12.54 3.52 -12.91
N GLN A 206 -13.56 2.70 -12.61
CA GLN A 206 -14.98 3.06 -12.74
C GLN A 206 -15.54 3.83 -11.54
N THR A 207 -14.72 4.13 -10.52
CA THR A 207 -15.14 4.94 -9.38
C THR A 207 -15.49 6.35 -9.84
N PRO A 208 -16.73 6.85 -9.58
CA PRO A 208 -17.12 8.19 -9.99
C PRO A 208 -16.24 9.26 -9.34
N MET A 209 -15.76 10.21 -10.12
CA MET A 209 -14.92 11.30 -9.61
C MET A 209 -15.65 12.13 -8.54
N ASP A 210 -16.97 12.27 -8.65
CA ASP A 210 -17.76 13.01 -7.66
C ASP A 210 -17.82 12.28 -6.32
N ASN A 211 -17.76 10.96 -6.30
CA ASN A 211 -17.65 10.18 -5.07
C ASN A 211 -16.30 10.45 -4.37
N ILE A 212 -15.23 10.52 -5.14
CA ILE A 212 -13.90 10.88 -4.62
C ILE A 212 -13.92 12.31 -4.05
N ARG A 213 -14.50 13.26 -4.78
CA ARG A 213 -14.65 14.66 -4.31
C ARG A 213 -15.49 14.75 -3.04
N THR A 214 -16.58 13.98 -2.96
CA THR A 214 -17.40 13.90 -1.75
C THR A 214 -16.59 13.37 -0.57
N ALA A 215 -15.84 12.30 -0.76
CA ALA A 215 -14.99 11.75 0.30
C ALA A 215 -13.98 12.80 0.80
N ILE A 216 -13.28 13.48 -0.10
CA ILE A 216 -12.32 14.54 0.24
C ILE A 216 -13.02 15.67 1.02
N LYS A 217 -14.11 16.22 0.50
CA LYS A 217 -14.85 17.31 1.15
C LYS A 217 -15.30 16.90 2.56
N THR A 218 -15.93 15.72 2.69
CA THR A 218 -16.43 15.23 3.98
C THR A 218 -15.29 15.02 4.98
N SER A 219 -14.13 14.55 4.52
CA SER A 219 -12.98 14.34 5.41
C SER A 219 -12.47 15.63 6.03
N HIS A 220 -12.53 16.75 5.30
CA HIS A 220 -12.09 18.07 5.75
C HIS A 220 -13.12 18.82 6.60
N HIS A 221 -14.41 18.45 6.53
CA HIS A 221 -15.39 19.05 7.42
C HIS A 221 -15.18 18.58 8.86
N THR A 222 -14.85 19.52 9.73
CA THR A 222 -14.88 19.28 11.18
C THR A 222 -16.34 19.06 11.58
N CYS A 223 -16.71 17.80 11.82
CA CYS A 223 -17.91 17.58 12.61
C CYS A 223 -17.63 18.16 14.01
N ASN A 224 -18.42 19.15 14.43
CA ASN A 224 -18.64 19.39 15.84
C ASN A 224 -19.36 18.14 16.36
N ILE A 225 -18.59 17.11 16.67
CA ILE A 225 -19.08 15.92 17.38
C ILE A 225 -19.02 16.29 18.85
N GLU A 226 -20.12 16.91 19.34
CA GLU A 226 -20.41 16.99 20.75
C GLU A 226 -20.49 15.60 21.41
#